data_a1cb9c68e1ccf92d764ebcd269118f85
#
_entry.id   a1cb9c68e1ccf92d764ebcd269118f85
#
_cell.length_a   1.000
_cell.length_b   1.000
_cell.length_c   1.000
_cell.angle_alpha   90.00
_cell.angle_beta   90.00
_cell.angle_gamma   90.00
#
_symmetry.space_group_name_H-M   'P 1'
#
loop_
_entity.id
_entity.type
_entity.pdbx_description
1 polymer ?
#
loop_
_entity_poly.entity_id
_entity_poly.type
_entity_poly.pdbx_seq_one_letter_code
_entity_poly.pdbx_strand_id
1 'polypeptide(L)'
;MKYYIGVDGGGTKTAFALFDENKNMLETVTGAGSNHENLDTSFDGASDIIMTGLNALCEKAGIALADVSFTLMGLAGIDHEYQYDIMCDMLRKKGLANFEVFNDGFIVVKAGASGKSAIGYNCGTGVCCNGIGIDGKRLQLAGLGDFSGDISGGGNIVVEAFRLIYNQLFLGLEKTLITDMVKEKFGFKEREEFLGLIEKIEGEGGDDYIRVMVASFFEAVKQGDKPATEYCDRMATRGAQLIAALSNQLDFGGDEIEVVLSGSINVKLDNKYYLDSLLSKAEALSGKKLKFIKLEAMPVTGCINWIMQDYA
;
A
#
# COMPACT_ATOMS: atom_id res chain seq x y z
N MET A 1 13.67 -1.21 -30.92
CA MET A 1 12.71 -1.23 -29.80
C MET A 1 13.52 -1.21 -28.53
N LYS A 2 13.27 -0.25 -27.65
CA LYS A 2 13.88 -0.23 -26.31
C LYS A 2 12.97 -0.97 -25.34
N TYR A 3 13.58 -1.72 -24.43
CA TYR A 3 12.85 -2.44 -23.38
C TYR A 3 13.13 -1.84 -22.01
N TYR A 4 12.08 -1.79 -21.18
CA TYR A 4 12.14 -1.30 -19.82
C TYR A 4 11.44 -2.28 -18.89
N ILE A 5 11.93 -2.45 -17.68
CA ILE A 5 11.29 -3.31 -16.68
C ILE A 5 10.85 -2.47 -15.50
N GLY A 6 9.61 -2.69 -15.05
CA GLY A 6 9.10 -2.26 -13.77
C GLY A 6 9.00 -3.44 -12.80
N VAL A 7 9.31 -3.18 -11.52
CA VAL A 7 9.15 -4.15 -10.45
C VAL A 7 8.36 -3.52 -9.30
N ASP A 8 7.31 -4.21 -8.85
CA ASP A 8 6.50 -3.87 -7.68
C ASP A 8 6.68 -4.99 -6.64
N GLY A 9 7.60 -4.79 -5.70
CA GLY A 9 8.04 -5.78 -4.72
C GLY A 9 7.37 -5.58 -3.37
N GLY A 10 6.42 -6.44 -3.03
CA GLY A 10 5.71 -6.43 -1.75
C GLY A 10 6.14 -7.55 -0.80
N GLY A 11 5.46 -7.62 0.36
CA GLY A 11 5.75 -8.65 1.39
C GLY A 11 5.30 -10.06 1.01
N THR A 12 4.27 -10.21 0.17
CA THR A 12 3.70 -11.52 -0.19
C THR A 12 3.99 -11.94 -1.61
N LYS A 13 4.17 -10.99 -2.52
CA LYS A 13 4.44 -11.22 -3.94
C LYS A 13 5.22 -10.05 -4.53
N THR A 14 5.90 -10.33 -5.65
CA THR A 14 6.58 -9.33 -6.47
C THR A 14 6.05 -9.41 -7.89
N ALA A 15 5.60 -8.30 -8.45
CA ALA A 15 5.16 -8.20 -9.83
C ALA A 15 6.29 -7.62 -10.69
N PHE A 16 6.56 -8.26 -11.83
CA PHE A 16 7.53 -7.84 -12.83
C PHE A 16 6.78 -7.58 -14.13
N ALA A 17 7.04 -6.46 -14.78
CA ALA A 17 6.42 -6.10 -16.05
C ALA A 17 7.44 -5.54 -17.04
N LEU A 18 7.40 -6.04 -18.26
CA LEU A 18 8.19 -5.57 -19.39
C LEU A 18 7.38 -4.58 -20.22
N PHE A 19 8.01 -3.47 -20.57
CA PHE A 19 7.40 -2.40 -21.36
C PHE A 19 8.25 -2.02 -22.58
N ASP A 20 7.61 -1.51 -23.62
CA ASP A 20 8.29 -0.83 -24.73
C ASP A 20 8.43 0.70 -24.47
N GLU A 21 9.06 1.40 -25.39
CA GLU A 21 9.23 2.86 -25.36
C GLU A 21 7.93 3.66 -25.46
N ASN A 22 6.82 3.02 -25.83
CA ASN A 22 5.49 3.63 -25.90
C ASN A 22 4.65 3.33 -24.64
N LYS A 23 5.27 2.75 -23.62
CA LYS A 23 4.65 2.30 -22.35
C LYS A 23 3.67 1.12 -22.54
N ASN A 24 3.69 0.41 -23.66
CA ASN A 24 2.88 -0.78 -23.80
C ASN A 24 3.48 -1.88 -22.93
N MET A 25 2.65 -2.51 -22.09
CA MET A 25 3.03 -3.67 -21.31
C MET A 25 3.07 -4.89 -22.24
N LEU A 26 4.25 -5.47 -22.40
CA LEU A 26 4.50 -6.57 -23.34
C LEU A 26 4.35 -7.93 -22.64
N GLU A 27 4.85 -8.05 -21.41
CA GLU A 27 4.84 -9.30 -20.67
C GLU A 27 4.85 -9.05 -19.16
N THR A 28 4.39 -10.01 -18.37
CA THR A 28 4.40 -9.96 -16.91
C THR A 28 4.73 -11.31 -16.28
N VAL A 29 5.38 -11.26 -15.12
CA VAL A 29 5.64 -12.42 -14.24
C VAL A 29 5.34 -12.02 -12.80
N THR A 30 4.89 -12.98 -12.00
CA THR A 30 4.72 -12.79 -10.55
C THR A 30 5.62 -13.79 -9.83
N GLY A 31 6.42 -13.29 -8.90
CA GLY A 31 7.30 -14.05 -8.01
C GLY A 31 6.88 -13.98 -6.55
N ALA A 32 7.67 -14.62 -5.68
CA ALA A 32 7.53 -14.53 -4.23
C ALA A 32 7.69 -13.09 -3.72
N GLY A 33 7.29 -12.82 -2.49
CA GLY A 33 7.51 -11.53 -1.84
C GLY A 33 8.99 -11.21 -1.68
N SER A 34 9.39 -9.98 -2.00
CA SER A 34 10.77 -9.50 -1.95
C SER A 34 11.03 -8.46 -0.86
N ASN A 35 10.11 -8.29 0.10
CA ASN A 35 10.41 -7.47 1.27
C ASN A 35 11.44 -8.21 2.14
N HIS A 36 12.65 -7.65 2.24
CA HIS A 36 13.78 -8.23 2.97
C HIS A 36 13.51 -8.42 4.46
N GLU A 37 12.60 -7.64 5.06
CA GLU A 37 12.22 -7.72 6.47
C GLU A 37 11.42 -8.99 6.79
N ASN A 38 10.76 -9.59 5.78
CA ASN A 38 9.95 -10.79 5.91
C ASN A 38 10.72 -12.08 5.54
N LEU A 39 12.01 -11.97 5.24
CA LEU A 39 12.84 -13.10 4.80
C LEU A 39 13.94 -13.41 5.81
N ASP A 40 14.08 -14.67 6.20
CA ASP A 40 15.19 -15.14 7.06
C ASP A 40 16.56 -14.81 6.47
N THR A 41 16.65 -14.80 5.14
CA THR A 41 17.87 -14.45 4.38
C THR A 41 18.00 -12.95 4.11
N SER A 42 17.05 -12.14 4.58
CA SER A 42 17.04 -10.69 4.48
C SER A 42 17.32 -10.18 3.05
N PHE A 43 18.23 -9.25 2.86
CA PHE A 43 18.55 -8.65 1.55
C PHE A 43 19.09 -9.64 0.52
N ASP A 44 19.80 -10.70 0.93
CA ASP A 44 20.31 -11.70 0.01
C ASP A 44 19.16 -12.45 -0.66
N GLY A 45 18.21 -12.97 0.14
CA GLY A 45 17.01 -13.62 -0.40
C GLY A 45 16.14 -12.69 -1.23
N ALA A 46 15.98 -11.43 -0.79
CA ALA A 46 15.21 -10.43 -1.54
C ALA A 46 15.83 -10.17 -2.92
N SER A 47 17.16 -10.00 -2.98
CA SER A 47 17.87 -9.79 -4.25
C SER A 47 17.85 -11.04 -5.15
N ASP A 48 17.87 -12.26 -4.59
CA ASP A 48 17.70 -13.50 -5.36
C ASP A 48 16.31 -13.62 -5.97
N ILE A 49 15.27 -13.29 -5.23
CA ILE A 49 13.89 -13.25 -5.73
C ILE A 49 13.76 -12.26 -6.89
N ILE A 50 14.34 -11.06 -6.73
CA ILE A 50 14.32 -10.02 -7.78
C ILE A 50 15.02 -10.52 -9.03
N MET A 51 16.26 -11.03 -8.93
CA MET A 51 17.02 -11.50 -10.09
C MET A 51 16.35 -12.70 -10.76
N THR A 52 15.77 -13.61 -9.99
CA THR A 52 15.00 -14.75 -10.52
C THR A 52 13.81 -14.28 -11.33
N GLY A 53 13.05 -13.30 -10.81
CA GLY A 53 11.88 -12.75 -11.50
C GLY A 53 12.25 -11.97 -12.76
N LEU A 54 13.33 -11.18 -12.74
CA LEU A 54 13.85 -10.47 -13.93
C LEU A 54 14.25 -11.45 -15.04
N ASN A 55 14.99 -12.51 -14.69
CA ASN A 55 15.39 -13.53 -15.65
C ASN A 55 14.19 -14.30 -16.21
N ALA A 56 13.24 -14.69 -15.38
CA ALA A 56 12.02 -15.37 -15.81
C ALA A 56 11.16 -14.49 -16.74
N LEU A 57 11.09 -13.18 -16.48
CA LEU A 57 10.40 -12.23 -17.34
C LEU A 57 11.08 -12.12 -18.71
N CYS A 58 12.41 -11.99 -18.73
CA CYS A 58 13.19 -11.90 -19.96
C CYS A 58 13.10 -13.20 -20.77
N GLU A 59 13.22 -14.37 -20.14
CA GLU A 59 13.06 -15.67 -20.78
C GLU A 59 11.66 -15.80 -21.43
N LYS A 60 10.61 -15.44 -20.69
CA LYS A 60 9.23 -15.46 -21.20
C LYS A 60 9.02 -14.54 -22.40
N ALA A 61 9.68 -13.37 -22.39
CA ALA A 61 9.63 -12.41 -23.48
C ALA A 61 10.58 -12.75 -24.66
N GLY A 62 11.46 -13.73 -24.53
CA GLY A 62 12.43 -14.11 -25.56
C GLY A 62 13.55 -13.09 -25.79
N ILE A 63 13.93 -12.34 -24.72
CA ILE A 63 15.02 -11.34 -24.74
C ILE A 63 16.07 -11.67 -23.70
N ALA A 64 17.27 -11.09 -23.81
CA ALA A 64 18.26 -11.14 -22.74
C ALA A 64 18.09 -9.97 -21.76
N LEU A 65 18.45 -10.16 -20.49
CA LEU A 65 18.41 -9.07 -19.50
C LEU A 65 19.33 -7.89 -19.93
N ALA A 66 20.39 -8.16 -20.67
CA ALA A 66 21.28 -7.15 -21.24
C ALA A 66 20.64 -6.26 -22.32
N ASP A 67 19.50 -6.69 -22.90
CA ASP A 67 18.74 -5.90 -23.89
C ASP A 67 17.82 -4.86 -23.21
N VAL A 68 17.66 -4.95 -21.88
CA VAL A 68 16.83 -4.03 -21.10
C VAL A 68 17.59 -2.72 -20.89
N SER A 69 16.98 -1.63 -21.36
CA SER A 69 17.59 -0.30 -21.29
C SER A 69 17.64 0.25 -19.87
N PHE A 70 16.60 0.01 -19.07
CA PHE A 70 16.51 0.44 -17.67
C PHE A 70 15.50 -0.40 -16.87
N THR A 71 15.80 -0.62 -15.59
CA THR A 71 14.89 -1.28 -14.65
C THR A 71 14.59 -0.32 -13.49
N LEU A 72 13.32 -0.06 -13.18
CA LEU A 72 12.91 0.71 -12.00
C LEU A 72 12.10 -0.19 -11.06
N MET A 73 12.46 -0.16 -9.80
CA MET A 73 11.88 -1.02 -8.78
C MET A 73 11.29 -0.20 -7.63
N GLY A 74 10.04 -0.48 -7.27
CA GLY A 74 9.43 -0.08 -6.01
C GLY A 74 9.42 -1.28 -5.08
N LEU A 75 10.15 -1.22 -3.97
CA LEU A 75 10.34 -2.34 -3.06
C LEU A 75 9.89 -1.97 -1.64
N ALA A 76 8.96 -2.75 -1.09
CA ALA A 76 8.59 -2.65 0.33
C ALA A 76 9.82 -2.94 1.21
N GLY A 77 9.93 -2.23 2.32
CA GLY A 77 11.06 -2.33 3.25
C GLY A 77 12.31 -1.54 2.83
N ILE A 78 12.25 -0.75 1.74
CA ILE A 78 13.29 0.22 1.40
C ILE A 78 12.87 1.60 1.91
N ASP A 79 12.95 1.79 3.22
CA ASP A 79 12.50 3.00 3.92
C ASP A 79 13.64 3.94 4.30
N HIS A 80 14.88 3.42 4.34
CA HIS A 80 16.07 4.15 4.76
C HIS A 80 17.19 4.05 3.73
N GLU A 81 18.06 5.06 3.70
CA GLU A 81 19.20 5.16 2.78
C GLU A 81 20.11 3.94 2.85
N TYR A 82 20.39 3.44 4.07
CA TYR A 82 21.24 2.25 4.22
C TYR A 82 20.61 0.97 3.60
N GLN A 83 19.28 0.84 3.62
CA GLN A 83 18.57 -0.29 2.99
C GLN A 83 18.69 -0.20 1.46
N TYR A 84 18.51 1.00 0.92
CA TYR A 84 18.75 1.28 -0.49
C TYR A 84 20.18 0.91 -0.91
N ASP A 85 21.19 1.36 -0.16
CA ASP A 85 22.60 1.09 -0.46
C ASP A 85 22.88 -0.41 -0.49
N ILE A 86 22.44 -1.15 0.53
CA ILE A 86 22.63 -2.60 0.63
C ILE A 86 21.96 -3.30 -0.56
N MET A 87 20.69 -3.00 -0.85
CA MET A 87 19.95 -3.62 -1.94
C MET A 87 20.61 -3.34 -3.29
N CYS A 88 20.99 -2.10 -3.56
CA CYS A 88 21.67 -1.72 -4.80
C CYS A 88 23.02 -2.43 -4.97
N ASP A 89 23.80 -2.54 -3.90
CA ASP A 89 25.07 -3.24 -3.93
C ASP A 89 24.91 -4.75 -4.22
N MET A 90 23.88 -5.38 -3.63
CA MET A 90 23.58 -6.79 -3.88
C MET A 90 23.14 -7.03 -5.33
N LEU A 91 22.26 -6.20 -5.86
CA LEU A 91 21.81 -6.31 -7.26
C LEU A 91 22.96 -6.09 -8.24
N ARG A 92 23.83 -5.10 -7.99
CA ARG A 92 25.06 -4.89 -8.81
C ARG A 92 26.01 -6.09 -8.77
N LYS A 93 26.24 -6.69 -7.59
CA LYS A 93 27.05 -7.90 -7.43
C LYS A 93 26.47 -9.10 -8.18
N LYS A 94 25.15 -9.17 -8.32
CA LYS A 94 24.45 -10.20 -9.10
C LYS A 94 24.38 -9.88 -10.60
N GLY A 95 24.99 -8.77 -11.03
CA GLY A 95 25.16 -8.41 -12.45
C GLY A 95 24.05 -7.51 -13.03
N LEU A 96 23.16 -6.98 -12.22
CA LEU A 96 22.17 -6.03 -12.70
C LEU A 96 22.82 -4.66 -12.95
N ALA A 97 22.59 -4.10 -14.13
CA ALA A 97 23.03 -2.78 -14.54
C ALA A 97 21.84 -1.90 -14.91
N ASN A 98 22.03 -0.57 -14.94
CA ASN A 98 21.03 0.41 -15.36
C ASN A 98 19.71 0.26 -14.62
N PHE A 99 19.72 0.41 -13.32
CA PHE A 99 18.52 0.32 -12.50
C PHE A 99 18.46 1.41 -11.43
N GLU A 100 17.25 1.59 -10.88
CA GLU A 100 16.99 2.42 -9.71
C GLU A 100 16.00 1.72 -8.77
N VAL A 101 16.14 1.96 -7.47
CA VAL A 101 15.31 1.37 -6.42
C VAL A 101 14.66 2.48 -5.60
N PHE A 102 13.39 2.31 -5.28
CA PHE A 102 12.62 3.20 -4.40
C PHE A 102 11.78 2.35 -3.45
N ASN A 103 11.23 3.00 -2.41
CA ASN A 103 10.12 2.38 -1.68
C ASN A 103 8.90 2.22 -2.61
N ASP A 104 8.15 1.12 -2.44
CA ASP A 104 7.00 0.75 -3.26
C ASP A 104 5.88 1.81 -3.27
N GLY A 105 5.73 2.57 -2.18
CA GLY A 105 4.76 3.66 -2.11
C GLY A 105 4.99 4.77 -3.15
N PHE A 106 6.24 4.99 -3.61
CA PHE A 106 6.51 6.03 -4.61
C PHE A 106 6.11 5.61 -6.03
N ILE A 107 6.18 4.33 -6.38
CA ILE A 107 5.68 3.88 -7.69
C ILE A 107 4.16 4.00 -7.77
N VAL A 108 3.44 3.87 -6.66
CA VAL A 108 2.00 4.14 -6.57
C VAL A 108 1.67 5.58 -6.96
N VAL A 109 2.45 6.55 -6.45
CA VAL A 109 2.29 7.97 -6.84
C VAL A 109 2.40 8.11 -8.36
N LYS A 110 3.44 7.54 -8.95
CA LYS A 110 3.72 7.62 -10.40
C LYS A 110 2.72 6.82 -11.26
N ALA A 111 2.07 5.81 -10.70
CA ALA A 111 1.05 5.03 -11.41
C ALA A 111 -0.25 5.80 -11.60
N GLY A 112 -0.63 6.63 -10.62
CA GLY A 112 -1.92 7.33 -10.64
C GLY A 112 -1.87 8.81 -10.94
N ALA A 113 -0.72 9.48 -10.74
CA ALA A 113 -0.58 10.91 -10.98
C ALA A 113 -0.57 11.25 -12.47
N SER A 114 -1.20 12.37 -12.83
CA SER A 114 -1.15 12.90 -14.20
C SER A 114 0.15 13.67 -14.47
N GLY A 115 0.80 14.19 -13.42
CA GLY A 115 2.01 15.02 -13.47
C GLY A 115 3.22 14.38 -12.82
N LYS A 116 4.26 15.21 -12.58
CA LYS A 116 5.50 14.80 -11.92
C LYS A 116 5.36 14.74 -10.40
N SER A 117 4.48 15.54 -9.82
CA SER A 117 4.29 15.72 -8.38
C SER A 117 2.89 15.27 -7.95
N ALA A 118 2.79 14.50 -6.89
CA ALA A 118 1.53 14.10 -6.26
C ALA A 118 1.79 13.47 -4.89
N ILE A 119 0.72 13.19 -4.17
CA ILE A 119 0.73 12.39 -2.94
C ILE A 119 0.12 11.02 -3.25
N GLY A 120 0.70 9.94 -2.73
CA GLY A 120 0.10 8.61 -2.69
C GLY A 120 -0.34 8.30 -1.26
N TYR A 121 -1.60 7.93 -1.08
CA TYR A 121 -2.12 7.45 0.19
C TYR A 121 -2.58 6.01 0.04
N ASN A 122 -1.77 5.11 0.56
CA ASN A 122 -2.05 3.68 0.54
C ASN A 122 -2.76 3.26 1.83
N CYS A 123 -3.90 2.57 1.69
CA CYS A 123 -4.58 1.91 2.78
C CYS A 123 -5.03 0.52 2.32
N GLY A 124 -4.24 -0.47 2.67
CA GLY A 124 -4.42 -1.88 2.33
C GLY A 124 -4.31 -2.76 3.57
N THR A 125 -3.34 -3.67 3.65
CA THR A 125 -3.00 -4.41 4.88
C THR A 125 -2.52 -3.45 5.96
N GLY A 126 -1.59 -2.56 5.61
CA GLY A 126 -1.14 -1.43 6.42
C GLY A 126 -1.53 -0.08 5.79
N VAL A 127 -0.86 0.98 6.23
CA VAL A 127 -1.05 2.35 5.74
C VAL A 127 0.31 3.01 5.54
N CYS A 128 0.49 3.73 4.42
CA CYS A 128 1.59 4.67 4.23
C CYS A 128 1.15 5.84 3.37
N CYS A 129 1.91 6.94 3.46
CA CYS A 129 1.64 8.15 2.70
C CYS A 129 2.96 8.68 2.12
N ASN A 130 3.06 8.71 0.80
CA ASN A 130 4.27 9.06 0.07
C ASN A 130 4.03 10.30 -0.79
N GLY A 131 4.91 11.28 -0.73
CA GLY A 131 4.83 12.49 -1.54
C GLY A 131 6.04 12.66 -2.44
N ILE A 132 5.79 13.12 -3.67
CA ILE A 132 6.83 13.55 -4.62
C ILE A 132 6.54 14.99 -5.00
N GLY A 133 7.45 15.91 -4.65
CA GLY A 133 7.39 17.31 -5.02
C GLY A 133 7.76 17.55 -6.48
N ILE A 134 7.44 18.75 -6.99
CA ILE A 134 7.75 19.16 -8.38
C ILE A 134 9.27 19.21 -8.64
N ASP A 135 10.04 19.46 -7.59
CA ASP A 135 11.51 19.47 -7.57
C ASP A 135 12.12 18.05 -7.46
N GLY A 136 11.29 17.02 -7.38
CA GLY A 136 11.71 15.62 -7.20
C GLY A 136 12.01 15.23 -5.76
N LYS A 137 11.86 16.15 -4.78
CA LYS A 137 11.98 15.81 -3.36
C LYS A 137 10.91 14.80 -2.97
N ARG A 138 11.30 13.81 -2.20
CA ARG A 138 10.44 12.71 -1.75
C ARG A 138 10.35 12.67 -0.23
N LEU A 139 9.16 12.43 0.29
CA LEU A 139 8.92 12.18 1.71
C LEU A 139 7.95 11.02 1.86
N GLN A 140 8.24 10.16 2.82
CA GLN A 140 7.36 9.08 3.28
C GLN A 140 6.93 9.34 4.71
N LEU A 141 5.66 9.14 5.00
CA LEU A 141 5.08 9.24 6.34
C LEU A 141 4.26 7.99 6.62
N ALA A 142 4.20 7.60 7.89
CA ALA A 142 3.57 6.37 8.36
C ALA A 142 4.27 5.09 7.85
N GLY A 143 3.68 3.92 8.10
CA GLY A 143 4.27 2.65 7.73
C GLY A 143 5.15 2.03 8.82
N LEU A 144 5.26 2.67 10.00
CA LEU A 144 6.04 2.17 11.15
C LEU A 144 5.14 1.57 12.25
N GLY A 145 3.91 1.22 11.91
CA GLY A 145 2.94 0.66 12.85
C GLY A 145 2.62 1.61 14.00
N ASP A 146 2.60 1.07 15.22
CA ASP A 146 2.27 1.84 16.43
C ASP A 146 3.22 3.03 16.67
N PHE A 147 4.48 2.94 16.24
CA PHE A 147 5.46 4.01 16.40
C PHE A 147 5.12 5.26 15.59
N SER A 148 4.54 5.11 14.42
CA SER A 148 4.02 6.22 13.61
C SER A 148 2.55 6.53 13.89
N GLY A 149 1.92 5.83 14.82
CA GLY A 149 0.50 5.99 15.15
C GLY A 149 -0.41 5.58 14.01
N ASP A 150 -0.08 4.49 13.35
CA ASP A 150 -0.84 3.92 12.24
C ASP A 150 -2.06 3.21 12.81
N ILE A 151 -3.23 3.78 12.59
CA ILE A 151 -4.51 3.23 13.03
C ILE A 151 -5.40 2.80 11.86
N SER A 152 -4.94 2.99 10.63
CA SER A 152 -5.61 2.55 9.41
C SER A 152 -4.95 1.31 8.85
N GLY A 153 -5.59 0.71 7.84
CA GLY A 153 -5.14 -0.57 7.29
C GLY A 153 -5.89 -1.77 7.88
N GLY A 154 -5.95 -2.86 7.13
CA GLY A 154 -6.73 -4.05 7.47
C GLY A 154 -6.36 -4.65 8.82
N GLY A 155 -5.08 -4.72 9.13
CA GLY A 155 -4.59 -5.24 10.41
C GLY A 155 -5.13 -4.45 11.61
N ASN A 156 -5.02 -3.12 11.57
CA ASN A 156 -5.52 -2.26 12.67
C ASN A 156 -7.05 -2.27 12.76
N ILE A 157 -7.76 -2.31 11.62
CA ILE A 157 -9.22 -2.38 11.60
C ILE A 157 -9.71 -3.68 12.22
N VAL A 158 -9.05 -4.82 11.94
CA VAL A 158 -9.39 -6.12 12.55
C VAL A 158 -9.22 -6.07 14.05
N VAL A 159 -8.10 -5.56 14.55
CA VAL A 159 -7.85 -5.42 15.99
C VAL A 159 -8.92 -4.54 16.64
N GLU A 160 -9.29 -3.42 16.03
CA GLU A 160 -10.31 -2.55 16.60
C GLU A 160 -11.72 -3.17 16.52
N ALA A 161 -12.09 -3.78 15.39
CA ALA A 161 -13.36 -4.49 15.27
C ALA A 161 -13.46 -5.60 16.33
N PHE A 162 -12.40 -6.36 16.54
CA PHE A 162 -12.33 -7.37 17.60
C PHE A 162 -12.51 -6.73 18.98
N ARG A 163 -11.84 -5.60 19.24
CA ARG A 163 -11.93 -4.86 20.51
C ARG A 163 -13.35 -4.34 20.77
N LEU A 164 -14.03 -3.83 19.75
CA LEU A 164 -15.44 -3.37 19.89
C LEU A 164 -16.37 -4.53 20.24
N ILE A 165 -16.21 -5.69 19.60
CA ILE A 165 -16.97 -6.90 19.94
C ILE A 165 -16.64 -7.38 21.37
N TYR A 166 -15.37 -7.41 21.74
CA TYR A 166 -14.93 -7.79 23.07
C TYR A 166 -15.53 -6.86 24.15
N ASN A 167 -15.51 -5.56 23.92
CA ASN A 167 -16.07 -4.56 24.82
C ASN A 167 -17.57 -4.80 25.05
N GLN A 168 -18.32 -5.12 24.02
CA GLN A 168 -19.73 -5.46 24.13
C GLN A 168 -19.96 -6.76 24.90
N LEU A 169 -19.25 -7.85 24.53
CA LEU A 169 -19.54 -9.20 25.03
C LEU A 169 -19.00 -9.45 26.45
N PHE A 170 -17.86 -8.87 26.78
CA PHE A 170 -17.15 -9.15 28.03
C PHE A 170 -17.22 -8.01 29.05
N LEU A 171 -17.23 -6.75 28.57
CA LEU A 171 -17.26 -5.60 29.47
C LEU A 171 -18.65 -4.98 29.60
N GLY A 172 -19.63 -5.42 28.77
CA GLY A 172 -20.98 -4.88 28.79
C GLY A 172 -21.05 -3.41 28.34
N LEU A 173 -20.08 -2.96 27.53
CA LEU A 173 -20.03 -1.60 27.01
C LEU A 173 -20.97 -1.44 25.79
N GLU A 174 -20.81 -0.36 25.05
CA GLU A 174 -21.69 0.01 23.92
C GLU A 174 -21.80 -1.11 22.89
N LYS A 175 -23.03 -1.37 22.43
CA LYS A 175 -23.29 -2.38 21.41
C LYS A 175 -22.80 -1.91 20.06
N THR A 176 -22.33 -2.86 19.24
CA THR A 176 -21.95 -2.63 17.85
C THR A 176 -22.59 -3.65 16.93
N LEU A 177 -22.99 -3.23 15.74
CA LEU A 177 -23.54 -4.09 14.69
C LEU A 177 -22.50 -5.10 14.19
N ILE A 178 -21.22 -4.82 14.37
CA ILE A 178 -20.13 -5.73 13.99
C ILE A 178 -20.29 -7.07 14.69
N THR A 179 -20.74 -7.08 15.96
CA THR A 179 -20.93 -8.31 16.74
C THR A 179 -21.88 -9.27 16.03
N ASP A 180 -23.05 -8.79 15.59
CA ASP A 180 -24.06 -9.63 14.97
C ASP A 180 -23.60 -10.12 13.59
N MET A 181 -22.95 -9.26 12.79
CA MET A 181 -22.39 -9.61 11.48
C MET A 181 -21.30 -10.69 11.58
N VAL A 182 -20.38 -10.52 12.53
CA VAL A 182 -19.27 -11.46 12.74
C VAL A 182 -19.78 -12.77 13.32
N LYS A 183 -20.76 -12.72 14.23
CA LYS A 183 -21.43 -13.90 14.78
C LYS A 183 -22.14 -14.71 13.69
N GLU A 184 -22.85 -14.05 12.78
CA GLU A 184 -23.50 -14.70 11.64
C GLU A 184 -22.50 -15.39 10.71
N LYS A 185 -21.38 -14.70 10.39
CA LYS A 185 -20.36 -15.19 9.46
C LYS A 185 -19.51 -16.34 10.00
N PHE A 186 -19.13 -16.29 11.28
CA PHE A 186 -18.24 -17.28 11.89
C PHE A 186 -18.95 -18.29 12.79
N GLY A 187 -20.25 -18.11 13.06
CA GLY A 187 -21.11 -19.11 13.66
C GLY A 187 -20.87 -19.33 15.16
N PHE A 188 -20.16 -18.46 15.87
CA PHE A 188 -19.99 -18.61 17.32
C PHE A 188 -21.31 -18.33 18.07
N LYS A 189 -21.58 -19.09 19.13
CA LYS A 189 -22.79 -18.96 19.93
C LYS A 189 -22.53 -18.28 21.27
N GLU A 190 -21.49 -18.75 21.93
CA GLU A 190 -21.09 -18.27 23.24
C GLU A 190 -19.92 -17.28 23.07
N ARG A 191 -19.81 -16.33 24.03
CA ARG A 191 -18.77 -15.30 23.98
C ARG A 191 -17.36 -15.87 24.06
N GLU A 192 -17.20 -17.01 24.73
CA GLU A 192 -15.93 -17.71 24.87
C GLU A 192 -15.41 -18.25 23.53
N GLU A 193 -16.33 -18.68 22.66
CA GLU A 193 -16.00 -19.15 21.31
C GLU A 193 -15.47 -18.01 20.41
N PHE A 194 -15.90 -16.77 20.69
CA PHE A 194 -15.39 -15.60 19.99
C PHE A 194 -13.88 -15.41 20.16
N LEU A 195 -13.33 -15.71 21.35
CA LEU A 195 -11.88 -15.60 21.60
C LEU A 195 -11.07 -16.54 20.69
N GLY A 196 -11.63 -17.69 20.31
CA GLY A 196 -10.99 -18.61 19.35
C GLY A 196 -10.80 -18.05 17.94
N LEU A 197 -11.39 -16.90 17.62
CA LEU A 197 -11.13 -16.23 16.35
C LEU A 197 -9.73 -15.63 16.28
N ILE A 198 -9.06 -15.37 17.41
CA ILE A 198 -7.69 -14.86 17.44
C ILE A 198 -6.76 -15.84 16.72
N GLU A 199 -6.80 -17.13 17.12
CA GLU A 199 -5.97 -18.18 16.51
C GLU A 199 -6.24 -18.33 15.00
N LYS A 200 -7.50 -18.12 14.59
CA LYS A 200 -7.89 -18.20 13.18
C LYS A 200 -7.41 -16.99 12.38
N ILE A 201 -7.43 -15.79 12.96
CA ILE A 201 -6.96 -14.55 12.32
C ILE A 201 -5.43 -14.59 12.16
N GLU A 202 -4.71 -15.10 13.16
CA GLU A 202 -3.25 -15.18 13.19
C GLU A 202 -2.69 -16.43 12.48
N GLY A 203 -3.53 -17.43 12.23
CA GLY A 203 -3.15 -18.70 11.64
C GLY A 203 -3.15 -18.73 10.11
N GLU A 204 -2.85 -19.90 9.57
CA GLU A 204 -2.92 -20.14 8.14
C GLU A 204 -4.36 -19.94 7.62
N GLY A 205 -4.51 -19.15 6.54
CA GLY A 205 -5.83 -18.76 6.00
C GLY A 205 -6.50 -17.61 6.73
N GLY A 206 -5.82 -16.93 7.64
CA GLY A 206 -6.32 -15.78 8.39
C GLY A 206 -6.80 -14.60 7.54
N ASP A 207 -6.31 -14.48 6.31
CA ASP A 207 -6.73 -13.46 5.36
C ASP A 207 -8.25 -13.44 5.11
N ASP A 208 -8.92 -14.60 5.14
CA ASP A 208 -10.38 -14.67 4.96
C ASP A 208 -11.10 -14.06 6.17
N TYR A 209 -10.61 -14.33 7.38
CA TYR A 209 -11.14 -13.75 8.61
C TYR A 209 -10.91 -12.24 8.64
N ILE A 210 -9.73 -11.79 8.26
CA ILE A 210 -9.38 -10.37 8.15
C ILE A 210 -10.35 -9.68 7.18
N ARG A 211 -10.58 -10.23 5.99
CA ARG A 211 -11.50 -9.67 5.00
C ARG A 211 -12.93 -9.54 5.54
N VAL A 212 -13.43 -10.55 6.24
CA VAL A 212 -14.77 -10.52 6.83
C VAL A 212 -14.87 -9.47 7.92
N MET A 213 -13.89 -9.38 8.81
CA MET A 213 -13.86 -8.39 9.89
C MET A 213 -13.84 -6.96 9.34
N VAL A 214 -12.98 -6.69 8.37
CA VAL A 214 -12.86 -5.38 7.71
C VAL A 214 -14.15 -5.02 6.96
N ALA A 215 -14.75 -5.97 6.23
CA ALA A 215 -16.01 -5.74 5.53
C ALA A 215 -17.16 -5.45 6.51
N SER A 216 -17.24 -6.21 7.61
CA SER A 216 -18.23 -6.00 8.67
C SER A 216 -18.08 -4.64 9.34
N PHE A 217 -16.84 -4.19 9.56
CA PHE A 217 -16.57 -2.86 10.10
C PHE A 217 -17.11 -1.75 9.19
N PHE A 218 -16.82 -1.75 7.89
CA PHE A 218 -17.30 -0.72 6.98
C PHE A 218 -18.80 -0.80 6.72
N GLU A 219 -19.38 -2.01 6.74
CA GLU A 219 -20.85 -2.16 6.67
C GLU A 219 -21.52 -1.58 7.92
N ALA A 220 -20.95 -1.79 9.11
CA ALA A 220 -21.44 -1.17 10.34
C ALA A 220 -21.35 0.36 10.28
N VAL A 221 -20.25 0.93 9.79
CA VAL A 221 -20.11 2.38 9.56
C VAL A 221 -21.21 2.88 8.62
N LYS A 222 -21.44 2.18 7.52
CA LYS A 222 -22.48 2.53 6.54
C LYS A 222 -23.88 2.54 7.14
N GLN A 223 -24.16 1.64 8.09
CA GLN A 223 -25.43 1.56 8.82
C GLN A 223 -25.53 2.55 10.00
N GLY A 224 -24.51 3.38 10.23
CA GLY A 224 -24.49 4.38 11.29
C GLY A 224 -24.19 3.82 12.68
N ASP A 225 -23.52 2.66 12.76
CA ASP A 225 -23.03 2.11 14.02
C ASP A 225 -22.07 3.11 14.68
N LYS A 226 -22.41 3.54 15.89
CA LYS A 226 -21.68 4.63 16.55
C LYS A 226 -20.23 4.26 16.87
N PRO A 227 -19.92 3.11 17.54
CA PRO A 227 -18.55 2.75 17.84
C PRO A 227 -17.66 2.60 16.59
N ALA A 228 -18.19 1.97 15.53
CA ALA A 228 -17.47 1.82 14.25
C ALA A 228 -17.23 3.17 13.56
N THR A 229 -18.25 4.05 13.58
CA THR A 229 -18.17 5.39 12.97
C THR A 229 -17.15 6.27 13.68
N GLU A 230 -17.09 6.23 15.01
CA GLU A 230 -16.10 6.97 15.80
C GLU A 230 -14.67 6.53 15.49
N TYR A 231 -14.43 5.22 15.32
CA TYR A 231 -13.11 4.76 14.90
C TYR A 231 -12.78 5.13 13.46
N CYS A 232 -13.74 4.96 12.55
CA CYS A 232 -13.60 5.36 11.15
C CYS A 232 -13.24 6.84 11.02
N ASP A 233 -13.84 7.70 11.85
CA ASP A 233 -13.55 9.13 11.89
C ASP A 233 -12.14 9.45 12.41
N ARG A 234 -11.64 8.68 13.39
CA ARG A 234 -10.24 8.75 13.85
C ARG A 234 -9.28 8.34 12.73
N MET A 235 -9.58 7.25 11.99
CA MET A 235 -8.80 6.82 10.83
C MET A 235 -8.73 7.91 9.76
N ALA A 236 -9.88 8.50 9.42
CA ALA A 236 -9.95 9.59 8.45
C ALA A 236 -9.16 10.83 8.92
N THR A 237 -9.24 11.16 10.21
CA THR A 237 -8.46 12.26 10.80
C THR A 237 -6.96 12.00 10.70
N ARG A 238 -6.51 10.77 11.03
CA ARG A 238 -5.09 10.41 10.94
C ARG A 238 -4.58 10.46 9.50
N GLY A 239 -5.32 9.88 8.55
CA GLY A 239 -4.98 9.95 7.11
C GLY A 239 -4.92 11.40 6.62
N ALA A 240 -5.87 12.24 7.03
CA ALA A 240 -5.89 13.67 6.69
C ALA A 240 -4.67 14.41 7.22
N GLN A 241 -4.21 14.11 8.43
CA GLN A 241 -2.97 14.67 8.99
C GLN A 241 -1.74 14.29 8.16
N LEU A 242 -1.65 13.05 7.68
CA LEU A 242 -0.54 12.59 6.84
C LEU A 242 -0.53 13.31 5.49
N ILE A 243 -1.68 13.38 4.82
CA ILE A 243 -1.81 14.09 3.54
C ILE A 243 -1.50 15.58 3.70
N ALA A 244 -2.06 16.24 4.72
CA ALA A 244 -1.81 17.65 4.99
C ALA A 244 -0.34 17.91 5.32
N ALA A 245 0.31 17.04 6.09
CA ALA A 245 1.73 17.16 6.41
C ALA A 245 2.61 17.13 5.15
N LEU A 246 2.34 16.20 4.21
CA LEU A 246 3.05 16.19 2.92
C LEU A 246 2.73 17.42 2.07
N SER A 247 1.46 17.82 2.03
CA SER A 247 1.02 19.02 1.30
C SER A 247 1.73 20.31 1.74
N ASN A 248 2.16 20.37 3.01
CA ASN A 248 2.83 21.53 3.59
C ASN A 248 4.36 21.44 3.58
N GLN A 249 4.93 20.23 3.36
CA GLN A 249 6.38 20.01 3.40
C GLN A 249 7.01 19.87 2.01
N LEU A 250 6.19 19.63 0.98
CA LEU A 250 6.63 19.51 -0.41
C LEU A 250 6.00 20.58 -1.28
N ASP A 251 6.73 20.98 -2.32
CA ASP A 251 6.21 21.87 -3.36
C ASP A 251 5.55 21.05 -4.48
N PHE A 252 4.26 21.27 -4.73
CA PHE A 252 3.51 20.59 -5.80
C PHE A 252 3.31 21.46 -7.05
N GLY A 253 3.81 22.70 -7.03
CA GLY A 253 3.81 23.58 -8.19
C GLY A 253 2.45 24.17 -8.58
N GLY A 254 1.40 24.02 -7.76
CA GLY A 254 0.06 24.51 -8.06
C GLY A 254 -0.86 24.55 -6.84
N ASP A 255 -2.08 25.04 -7.07
CA ASP A 255 -3.09 25.21 -6.01
C ASP A 255 -3.91 23.94 -5.74
N GLU A 256 -3.88 22.99 -6.68
CA GLU A 256 -4.55 21.67 -6.54
C GLU A 256 -3.50 20.56 -6.52
N ILE A 257 -3.58 19.69 -5.53
CA ILE A 257 -2.68 18.55 -5.34
C ILE A 257 -3.42 17.25 -5.65
N GLU A 258 -2.87 16.44 -6.55
CA GLU A 258 -3.38 15.09 -6.79
C GLU A 258 -2.99 14.18 -5.64
N VAL A 259 -3.97 13.42 -5.12
CA VAL A 259 -3.79 12.42 -4.08
C VAL A 259 -4.24 11.07 -4.64
N VAL A 260 -3.28 10.23 -4.97
CA VAL A 260 -3.50 8.88 -5.49
C VAL A 260 -3.86 7.94 -4.34
N LEU A 261 -5.07 7.42 -4.36
CA LEU A 261 -5.58 6.46 -3.39
C LEU A 261 -5.30 5.05 -3.87
N SER A 262 -4.58 4.26 -3.08
CA SER A 262 -4.27 2.85 -3.34
C SER A 262 -4.54 1.98 -2.13
N GLY A 263 -4.37 0.66 -2.29
CA GLY A 263 -4.70 -0.32 -1.27
C GLY A 263 -6.18 -0.72 -1.28
N SER A 264 -6.44 -1.96 -0.85
CA SER A 264 -7.76 -2.58 -0.97
C SER A 264 -8.87 -1.82 -0.25
N ILE A 265 -8.57 -1.15 0.86
CA ILE A 265 -9.54 -0.37 1.62
C ILE A 265 -9.96 0.87 0.84
N ASN A 266 -9.01 1.59 0.23
CA ASN A 266 -9.32 2.80 -0.52
C ASN A 266 -10.05 2.52 -1.84
N VAL A 267 -9.72 1.40 -2.52
CA VAL A 267 -10.15 1.20 -3.91
C VAL A 267 -11.22 0.14 -4.10
N LYS A 268 -11.33 -0.87 -3.20
CA LYS A 268 -12.21 -2.03 -3.39
C LYS A 268 -13.45 -2.06 -2.50
N LEU A 269 -13.44 -1.33 -1.38
CA LEU A 269 -14.53 -1.34 -0.42
C LEU A 269 -15.50 -0.19 -0.66
N ASP A 270 -16.78 -0.41 -0.29
CA ASP A 270 -17.78 0.66 -0.20
C ASP A 270 -17.56 1.44 1.11
N ASN A 271 -16.72 2.44 1.05
CA ASN A 271 -16.23 3.22 2.18
C ASN A 271 -16.42 4.73 2.00
N LYS A 272 -17.52 5.12 1.36
CA LYS A 272 -17.79 6.53 1.03
C LYS A 272 -17.68 7.46 2.24
N TYR A 273 -18.22 7.07 3.40
CA TYR A 273 -18.12 7.87 4.62
C TYR A 273 -16.65 8.16 4.98
N TYR A 274 -15.79 7.14 4.95
CA TYR A 274 -14.37 7.26 5.25
C TYR A 274 -13.67 8.23 4.29
N LEU A 275 -13.87 8.04 2.99
CA LEU A 275 -13.20 8.85 1.97
C LEU A 275 -13.68 10.31 1.95
N ASP A 276 -14.98 10.56 2.14
CA ASP A 276 -15.53 11.92 2.22
C ASP A 276 -14.99 12.65 3.47
N SER A 277 -14.94 11.96 4.62
CA SER A 277 -14.37 12.51 5.86
C SER A 277 -12.85 12.78 5.70
N LEU A 278 -12.11 11.84 5.10
CA LEU A 278 -10.68 11.97 4.83
C LEU A 278 -10.38 13.19 3.95
N LEU A 279 -11.09 13.33 2.83
CA LEU A 279 -10.89 14.46 1.89
C LEU A 279 -11.19 15.80 2.56
N SER A 280 -12.37 15.91 3.16
CA SER A 280 -12.81 17.16 3.81
C SER A 280 -11.83 17.62 4.90
N LYS A 281 -11.36 16.68 5.74
CA LYS A 281 -10.39 16.98 6.80
C LYS A 281 -9.00 17.30 6.23
N ALA A 282 -8.55 16.61 5.19
CA ALA A 282 -7.26 16.87 4.57
C ALA A 282 -7.20 18.26 3.93
N GLU A 283 -8.24 18.68 3.23
CA GLU A 283 -8.36 20.04 2.69
C GLU A 283 -8.38 21.10 3.80
N ALA A 284 -9.18 20.86 4.85
CA ALA A 284 -9.25 21.78 5.99
C ALA A 284 -7.91 21.94 6.72
N LEU A 285 -7.14 20.84 6.88
CA LEU A 285 -5.84 20.87 7.56
C LEU A 285 -4.71 21.43 6.69
N SER A 286 -4.73 21.15 5.39
CA SER A 286 -3.69 21.62 4.46
C SER A 286 -3.92 23.04 3.97
N GLY A 287 -5.17 23.50 3.95
CA GLY A 287 -5.57 24.75 3.27
C GLY A 287 -5.38 24.68 1.74
N LYS A 288 -5.21 23.49 1.18
CA LYS A 288 -5.01 23.21 -0.25
C LYS A 288 -6.24 22.53 -0.83
N LYS A 289 -6.45 22.73 -2.14
CA LYS A 289 -7.43 21.94 -2.88
C LYS A 289 -6.83 20.58 -3.21
N LEU A 290 -7.53 19.50 -2.91
CA LEU A 290 -7.08 18.15 -3.12
C LEU A 290 -7.97 17.44 -4.15
N LYS A 291 -7.36 16.68 -5.06
CA LYS A 291 -8.04 15.84 -6.02
C LYS A 291 -7.72 14.38 -5.76
N PHE A 292 -8.68 13.65 -5.20
CA PHE A 292 -8.53 12.21 -4.98
C PHE A 292 -8.69 11.43 -6.28
N ILE A 293 -7.70 10.58 -6.56
CA ILE A 293 -7.64 9.69 -7.73
C ILE A 293 -7.56 8.26 -7.22
N LYS A 294 -8.58 7.45 -7.45
CA LYS A 294 -8.51 6.01 -7.16
C LYS A 294 -7.61 5.34 -8.19
N LEU A 295 -6.60 4.62 -7.72
CA LEU A 295 -5.68 3.91 -8.60
C LEU A 295 -6.38 2.67 -9.19
N GLU A 296 -6.61 2.71 -10.50
CA GLU A 296 -7.17 1.59 -11.27
C GLU A 296 -6.08 0.74 -11.94
N ALA A 297 -4.95 1.38 -12.26
CA ALA A 297 -3.81 0.71 -12.87
C ALA A 297 -3.02 -0.15 -11.87
N MET A 298 -2.28 -1.12 -12.37
CA MET A 298 -1.34 -1.88 -11.53
C MET A 298 -0.21 -0.96 -11.07
N PRO A 299 0.20 -1.00 -9.78
CA PRO A 299 1.28 -0.12 -9.26
C PRO A 299 2.57 -0.18 -10.09
N VAL A 300 2.91 -1.35 -10.64
CA VAL A 300 4.09 -1.54 -11.49
C VAL A 300 4.11 -0.63 -12.73
N THR A 301 2.96 -0.12 -13.19
CA THR A 301 2.90 0.87 -14.29
C THR A 301 3.49 2.22 -13.91
N GLY A 302 3.59 2.52 -12.62
CA GLY A 302 4.29 3.69 -12.12
C GLY A 302 5.77 3.67 -12.44
N CYS A 303 6.38 2.50 -12.51
CA CYS A 303 7.78 2.35 -12.89
C CYS A 303 8.02 2.87 -14.31
N ILE A 304 7.24 2.43 -15.29
CA ILE A 304 7.42 2.91 -16.68
C ILE A 304 7.08 4.39 -16.82
N ASN A 305 6.06 4.88 -16.10
CA ASN A 305 5.75 6.30 -16.09
C ASN A 305 6.93 7.12 -15.57
N TRP A 306 7.57 6.64 -14.51
CA TRP A 306 8.72 7.31 -13.92
C TRP A 306 9.96 7.25 -14.81
N ILE A 307 10.24 6.07 -15.40
CA ILE A 307 11.35 5.92 -16.36
C ILE A 307 11.23 6.93 -17.49
N MET A 308 10.03 7.04 -18.10
CA MET A 308 9.80 7.96 -19.23
C MET A 308 9.86 9.45 -18.84
N GLN A 309 9.69 9.76 -17.57
CA GLN A 309 9.81 11.14 -17.08
C GLN A 309 11.25 11.57 -16.82
N ASP A 310 12.08 10.67 -16.28
CA ASP A 310 13.33 11.07 -15.65
C ASP A 310 14.56 10.26 -16.12
N TYR A 311 14.39 9.11 -16.82
CA TYR A 311 15.48 8.18 -17.16
C TYR A 311 15.56 7.76 -18.65
N ALA A 312 14.56 8.06 -19.49
CA ALA A 312 14.49 7.62 -20.91
C ALA A 312 15.09 8.62 -21.91
#